data_0d639b87c13c5a121bcfe4359f437ea9
#
_entry.id   0d639b87c13c5a121bcfe4359f437ea9
#
_cell.length_a   1.000
_cell.length_b   1.000
_cell.length_c   1.000
_cell.angle_alpha   90.00
_cell.angle_beta   90.00
_cell.angle_gamma   90.00
#
_symmetry.space_group_name_H-M   'P 1'
#
loop_
_entity.id
_entity.type
_entity.pdbx_description
1 polymer ?
#
loop_
_entity_poly.entity_id
_entity_poly.type
_entity_poly.pdbx_seq_one_letter_code
_entity_poly.pdbx_strand_id
1 'polypeptide(L)'
;MPYAILRFQKRKAGSVAACERHNERKKEAYKSNPDIEVERSKDNYHLVPPPRYTYKKEINRRIAEAGCKVRRDSVMMVETLITASPEFMNSLSKAQQKEYFTRALNFI
;
A
#
# COMPACT_ATOMS: atom_id res chain seq x y z
N MET A 1 23.53 4.47 -9.65
CA MET A 1 22.99 5.76 -9.20
C MET A 1 21.74 5.57 -8.36
N PRO A 2 21.56 6.32 -7.26
CA PRO A 2 20.31 6.29 -6.53
C PRO A 2 19.15 6.79 -7.37
N TYR A 3 17.99 6.22 -7.17
CA TYR A 3 16.77 6.63 -7.86
C TYR A 3 15.56 6.50 -6.93
N ALA A 4 14.53 7.28 -7.22
CA ALA A 4 13.25 7.19 -6.51
C ALA A 4 12.19 6.57 -7.43
N ILE A 5 11.23 5.89 -6.83
CA ILE A 5 10.13 5.24 -7.54
C ILE A 5 8.81 5.78 -7.00
N LEU A 6 7.95 6.21 -7.94
CA LEU A 6 6.57 6.56 -7.66
C LEU A 6 5.70 5.92 -8.73
N ARG A 7 4.79 5.03 -8.33
CA ARG A 7 3.87 4.35 -9.25
C ARG A 7 2.46 4.43 -8.73
N PHE A 8 1.52 4.55 -9.66
CA PHE A 8 0.10 4.47 -9.36
C PHE A 8 -0.48 3.28 -10.10
N GLN A 9 -1.30 2.50 -9.42
CA GLN A 9 -1.98 1.36 -10.02
C GLN A 9 -3.45 1.39 -9.64
N LYS A 10 -4.32 1.39 -10.67
CA LYS A 10 -5.76 1.34 -10.47
C LYS A 10 -6.17 -0.08 -10.08
N ARG A 11 -7.02 -0.19 -9.07
CA ARG A 11 -7.56 -1.48 -8.62
C ARG A 11 -9.07 -1.49 -8.76
N LYS A 12 -9.57 -2.51 -9.47
CA LYS A 12 -11.00 -2.77 -9.60
C LYS A 12 -11.46 -3.68 -8.46
N ALA A 13 -12.78 -3.83 -8.31
CA ALA A 13 -13.36 -4.58 -7.20
C ALA A 13 -12.75 -5.98 -7.01
N GLY A 14 -12.47 -6.69 -8.10
CA GLY A 14 -11.94 -8.05 -8.04
C GLY A 14 -10.52 -8.18 -7.48
N SER A 15 -9.74 -7.10 -7.42
CA SER A 15 -8.36 -7.15 -6.94
C SER A 15 -8.15 -6.48 -5.58
N VAL A 16 -9.20 -5.85 -5.00
CA VAL A 16 -9.07 -5.13 -3.73
C VAL A 16 -8.68 -6.05 -2.58
N ALA A 17 -9.34 -7.20 -2.44
CA ALA A 17 -9.06 -8.13 -1.36
C ALA A 17 -7.65 -8.74 -1.47
N ALA A 18 -7.20 -9.04 -2.69
CA ALA A 18 -5.84 -9.55 -2.92
C ALA A 18 -4.79 -8.49 -2.58
N CYS A 19 -5.05 -7.24 -2.95
CA CYS A 19 -4.18 -6.11 -2.62
C CYS A 19 -4.06 -5.94 -1.10
N GLU A 20 -5.17 -6.02 -0.37
CA GLU A 20 -5.16 -5.95 1.08
C GLU A 20 -4.33 -7.07 1.71
N ARG A 21 -4.53 -8.31 1.27
CA ARG A 21 -3.76 -9.45 1.80
C ARG A 21 -2.27 -9.27 1.59
N HIS A 22 -1.87 -8.73 0.45
CA HIS A 22 -0.46 -8.46 0.18
C HIS A 22 0.07 -7.33 1.05
N ASN A 23 -0.61 -6.19 1.09
CA ASN A 23 -0.18 -5.01 1.84
C ASN A 23 -0.11 -5.25 3.34
N GLU A 24 -1.08 -6.00 3.87
CA GLU A 24 -1.16 -6.30 5.30
C GLU A 24 -0.44 -7.59 5.67
N ARG A 25 0.27 -8.22 4.72
CA ARG A 25 1.04 -9.45 4.94
C ARG A 25 0.21 -10.57 5.56
N LYS A 26 -0.98 -10.81 4.99
CA LYS A 26 -1.92 -11.85 5.46
C LYS A 26 -1.68 -13.22 4.85
N LYS A 27 -0.67 -13.36 3.98
CA LYS A 27 -0.29 -14.62 3.35
C LYS A 27 0.95 -15.20 4.03
N GLU A 28 1.05 -16.53 4.08
CA GLU A 28 2.25 -17.20 4.57
C GLU A 28 3.40 -17.16 3.58
N ALA A 29 3.09 -17.14 2.28
CA ALA A 29 4.09 -17.09 1.22
C ALA A 29 3.59 -16.26 0.05
N TYR A 30 4.52 -15.67 -0.70
CA TYR A 30 4.22 -14.78 -1.83
C TYR A 30 4.93 -15.29 -3.08
N LYS A 31 4.20 -16.03 -3.92
CA LYS A 31 4.76 -16.64 -5.14
C LYS A 31 5.28 -15.61 -6.14
N SER A 32 4.60 -14.48 -6.27
CA SER A 32 4.99 -13.41 -7.19
C SER A 32 6.13 -12.54 -6.66
N ASN A 33 6.42 -12.63 -5.36
CA ASN A 33 7.48 -11.87 -4.70
C ASN A 33 8.24 -12.77 -3.73
N PRO A 34 9.10 -13.69 -4.24
CA PRO A 34 9.81 -14.64 -3.37
C PRO A 34 10.78 -13.97 -2.40
N ASP A 35 11.16 -12.70 -2.65
CA ASP A 35 12.06 -11.97 -1.77
C ASP A 35 11.39 -11.46 -0.50
N ILE A 36 10.05 -11.59 -0.39
CA ILE A 36 9.34 -11.19 0.82
C ILE A 36 9.64 -12.21 1.94
N GLU A 37 10.25 -11.71 3.00
CA GLU A 37 10.52 -12.49 4.21
C GLU A 37 9.34 -12.35 5.16
N VAL A 38 8.47 -13.35 5.20
CA VAL A 38 7.23 -13.31 6.01
C VAL A 38 7.55 -13.09 7.50
N GLU A 39 8.63 -13.68 8.00
CA GLU A 39 9.06 -13.52 9.38
C GLU A 39 9.37 -12.08 9.76
N ARG A 40 9.78 -11.25 8.81
CA ARG A 40 10.10 -9.85 9.02
C ARG A 40 8.89 -8.93 8.87
N SER A 41 7.72 -9.47 8.58
CA SER A 41 6.49 -8.66 8.45
C SER A 41 6.14 -7.91 9.73
N LYS A 42 6.58 -8.39 10.89
CA LYS A 42 6.43 -7.69 12.17
C LYS A 42 7.13 -6.34 12.21
N ASP A 43 8.13 -6.12 11.36
CA ASP A 43 8.86 -4.84 11.27
C ASP A 43 8.10 -3.80 10.44
N ASN A 44 7.04 -4.21 9.74
CA ASN A 44 6.20 -3.30 8.97
C ASN A 44 5.33 -2.46 9.90
N TYR A 45 5.02 -1.25 9.47
CA TYR A 45 4.20 -0.33 10.25
C TYR A 45 3.32 0.52 9.33
N HIS A 46 2.33 1.18 9.92
CA HIS A 46 1.44 2.10 9.21
C HIS A 46 1.71 3.54 9.65
N LEU A 47 1.91 4.44 8.68
CA LEU A 47 2.02 5.88 8.98
C LEU A 47 0.65 6.47 9.28
N VAL A 48 -0.38 5.95 8.62
CA VAL A 48 -1.78 6.28 8.88
C VAL A 48 -2.45 4.97 9.32
N PRO A 49 -3.24 4.99 10.41
CA PRO A 49 -3.91 3.76 10.86
C PRO A 49 -4.69 3.10 9.73
N PRO A 50 -4.64 1.76 9.60
CA PRO A 50 -5.40 1.06 8.58
C PRO A 50 -6.89 1.16 8.86
N PRO A 51 -7.75 0.92 7.86
CA PRO A 51 -9.18 0.89 8.08
C PRO A 51 -9.54 -0.13 9.18
N ARG A 52 -10.55 0.21 10.00
CA ARG A 52 -11.02 -0.67 11.07
C ARG A 52 -11.54 -2.00 10.55
N TYR A 53 -12.06 -1.98 9.33
CA TYR A 53 -12.60 -3.16 8.64
C TYR A 53 -11.71 -3.50 7.44
N THR A 54 -12.19 -4.38 6.55
CA THR A 54 -11.48 -4.68 5.31
C THR A 54 -11.45 -3.46 4.39
N TYR A 55 -10.53 -3.43 3.46
CA TYR A 55 -10.47 -2.37 2.45
C TYR A 55 -11.78 -2.28 1.67
N LYS A 56 -12.36 -3.42 1.34
CA LYS A 56 -13.63 -3.47 0.61
C LYS A 56 -14.75 -2.78 1.37
N LYS A 57 -14.88 -3.05 2.67
CA LYS A 57 -15.89 -2.42 3.52
C LYS A 57 -15.67 -0.92 3.63
N GLU A 58 -14.43 -0.48 3.81
CA GLU A 58 -14.10 0.94 3.90
C GLU A 58 -14.41 1.67 2.60
N ILE A 59 -14.06 1.07 1.45
CA ILE A 59 -14.37 1.64 0.14
C ILE A 59 -15.88 1.76 -0.05
N ASN A 60 -16.63 0.72 0.26
CA ASN A 60 -18.09 0.73 0.13
C ASN A 60 -18.74 1.78 1.05
N ARG A 61 -18.21 1.94 2.26
CA ARG A 61 -18.68 2.99 3.17
C ARG A 61 -18.48 4.38 2.59
N ARG A 62 -17.29 4.66 2.05
CA ARG A 62 -16.99 5.97 1.44
C ARG A 62 -17.83 6.23 0.21
N ILE A 63 -18.07 5.22 -0.61
CA ILE A 63 -18.95 5.33 -1.78
C ILE A 63 -20.38 5.67 -1.36
N ALA A 64 -20.90 5.00 -0.33
CA ALA A 64 -22.23 5.26 0.20
C ALA A 64 -22.36 6.68 0.74
N GLU A 65 -21.36 7.16 1.50
CA GLU A 65 -21.36 8.53 2.03
C GLU A 65 -21.34 9.57 0.93
N ALA A 66 -20.55 9.35 -0.13
CA ALA A 66 -20.42 10.27 -1.24
C ALA A 66 -21.58 10.20 -2.24
N GLY A 67 -22.42 9.17 -2.17
CA GLY A 67 -23.52 8.95 -3.10
C GLY A 67 -23.07 8.63 -4.52
N CYS A 68 -21.87 8.08 -4.67
CA CYS A 68 -21.31 7.75 -5.98
C CYS A 68 -21.99 6.55 -6.62
N LYS A 69 -22.12 6.59 -7.94
CA LYS A 69 -22.57 5.43 -8.72
C LYS A 69 -21.35 4.59 -9.11
N VAL A 70 -21.45 3.27 -8.93
CA VAL A 70 -20.38 2.34 -9.25
C VAL A 70 -20.83 1.38 -10.34
N ARG A 71 -20.01 1.24 -11.36
CA ARG A 71 -20.22 0.26 -12.43
C ARG A 71 -19.39 -1.00 -12.12
N ARG A 72 -19.69 -2.08 -12.84
CA ARG A 72 -19.00 -3.36 -12.67
C ARG A 72 -17.47 -3.25 -12.84
N ASP A 73 -17.03 -2.41 -13.75
CA ASP A 73 -15.60 -2.21 -14.09
C ASP A 73 -15.01 -0.93 -13.52
N SER A 74 -15.70 -0.28 -12.58
CA SER A 74 -15.21 0.95 -11.96
C SER A 74 -13.93 0.71 -11.17
N VAL A 75 -13.04 1.71 -11.21
CA VAL A 75 -11.86 1.73 -10.34
C VAL A 75 -12.32 1.99 -8.91
N MET A 76 -12.00 1.09 -8.00
CA MET A 76 -12.43 1.16 -6.61
C MET A 76 -11.39 1.83 -5.72
N MET A 77 -10.11 1.68 -6.05
CA MET A 77 -9.04 2.35 -5.34
C MET A 77 -7.82 2.52 -6.24
N VAL A 78 -6.93 3.41 -5.85
CA VAL A 78 -5.62 3.58 -6.48
C VAL A 78 -4.55 3.21 -5.47
N GLU A 79 -3.75 2.23 -5.82
CA GLU A 79 -2.58 1.84 -5.03
C GLU A 79 -1.39 2.67 -5.47
N THR A 80 -0.69 3.27 -4.52
CA THR A 80 0.50 4.06 -4.80
C THR A 80 1.72 3.38 -4.20
N LEU A 81 2.71 3.10 -5.03
CA LEU A 81 4.00 2.58 -4.59
C LEU A 81 5.00 3.73 -4.54
N ILE A 82 5.59 3.93 -3.37
CA ILE A 82 6.63 4.95 -3.15
C ILE A 82 7.83 4.23 -2.54
N THR A 83 8.96 4.32 -3.22
CA THR A 83 10.21 3.75 -2.71
C THR A 83 11.40 4.44 -3.38
N ALA A 84 12.59 3.95 -3.08
CA ALA A 84 13.84 4.43 -3.68
C ALA A 84 14.78 3.24 -3.87
N SER A 85 15.91 3.48 -4.56
CA SER A 85 16.89 2.43 -4.79
C SER A 85 17.37 1.83 -3.45
N PRO A 86 17.76 0.54 -3.44
CA PRO A 86 18.29 -0.08 -2.22
C PRO A 86 19.51 0.67 -1.65
N GLU A 87 20.36 1.19 -2.52
CA GLU A 87 21.53 1.98 -2.10
C GLU A 87 21.15 3.18 -1.25
N PHE A 88 20.13 3.92 -1.71
CA PHE A 88 19.65 5.11 -1.01
C PHE A 88 18.97 4.73 0.31
N MET A 89 18.05 3.75 0.26
CA MET A 89 17.30 3.32 1.44
C MET A 89 18.21 2.76 2.52
N ASN A 90 19.21 1.98 2.14
CA ASN A 90 20.16 1.39 3.08
C ASN A 90 21.12 2.41 3.71
N SER A 91 21.28 3.58 3.08
CA SER A 91 22.09 4.66 3.63
C SER A 91 21.37 5.45 4.74
N LEU A 92 20.07 5.25 4.88
CA LEU A 92 19.24 5.97 5.86
C LEU A 92 19.07 5.17 7.14
N SER A 93 19.03 5.87 8.29
CA SER A 93 18.59 5.27 9.55
C SER A 93 17.10 4.97 9.50
N LYS A 94 16.59 4.17 10.45
CA LYS A 94 15.16 3.88 10.53
C LYS A 94 14.32 5.16 10.69
N ALA A 95 14.81 6.11 11.48
CA ALA A 95 14.14 7.41 11.64
C ALA A 95 14.10 8.21 10.35
N GLN A 96 15.19 8.22 9.59
CA GLN A 96 15.27 8.90 8.30
C GLN A 96 14.38 8.25 7.26
N GLN A 97 14.29 6.92 7.24
CA GLN A 97 13.38 6.19 6.35
C GLN A 97 11.93 6.57 6.63
N LYS A 98 11.54 6.62 7.91
CA LYS A 98 10.21 7.02 8.31
C LYS A 98 9.90 8.45 7.88
N GLU A 99 10.86 9.37 8.03
CA GLU A 99 10.71 10.75 7.59
C GLU A 99 10.54 10.84 6.07
N TYR A 100 11.29 10.06 5.32
CA TYR A 100 11.17 9.98 3.86
C TYR A 100 9.74 9.64 3.44
N PHE A 101 9.18 8.58 4.01
CA PHE A 101 7.83 8.14 3.68
C PHE A 101 6.76 9.10 4.21
N THR A 102 6.98 9.71 5.36
CA THR A 102 6.06 10.71 5.92
C THR A 102 5.98 11.94 5.00
N ARG A 103 7.11 12.42 4.51
CA ARG A 103 7.14 13.54 3.57
C ARG A 103 6.48 13.18 2.24
N ALA A 104 6.71 11.96 1.75
CA ALA A 104 6.07 11.49 0.52
C ALA A 104 4.55 11.41 0.68
N LEU A 105 4.06 10.92 1.81
CA LEU A 105 2.64 10.85 2.12
C LEU A 105 2.01 12.24 2.16
N ASN A 106 2.68 13.21 2.79
CA ASN A 106 2.19 14.57 2.89
C ASN A 106 2.20 15.31 1.54
N PHE A 107 3.07 14.90 0.63
CA PHE A 107 3.13 15.47 -0.71
C PHE A 107 1.94 15.04 -1.56
N ILE A 108 1.47 13.82 -1.40
CA ILE A 108 0.31 13.29 -2.10
C ILE A 108 -0.98 13.86 -1.49
#